data_9cd2445724b3989688d74b6e2458de73
#
_entry.id   9cd2445724b3989688d74b6e2458de73
#
_cell.length_a   1.000
_cell.length_b   1.000
_cell.length_c   1.000
_cell.angle_alpha   90.00
_cell.angle_beta   90.00
_cell.angle_gamma   90.00
#
_symmetry.space_group_name_H-M   'P 1'
#
loop_
_entity.id
_entity.type
_entity.pdbx_description
1 polymer ?
#
loop_
_entity_poly.entity_id
_entity_poly.type
_entity_poly.pdbx_seq_one_letter_code
_entity_poly.pdbx_strand_id
1 'polypeptide(L)' 'MKLIINGLEKELNCEKISDLLNILDLEKDIVAVELNKNIVHREKFNNTKLNDNDKLEIVTVVGGG' A
#
# COMPACT_ATOMS: atom_id res chain seq x y z
N MET A 1 -6.01 -0.22 12.60
CA MET A 1 -4.65 -0.81 12.69
C MET A 1 -3.59 0.25 12.44
N LYS A 2 -2.47 0.05 13.00
CA LYS A 2 -1.35 0.97 12.80
C LYS A 2 -0.48 0.48 11.65
N LEU A 3 -0.22 1.37 10.71
CA LEU A 3 0.66 1.08 9.58
C LEU A 3 1.72 2.18 9.51
N ILE A 4 2.89 1.81 9.01
CA ILE A 4 3.96 2.78 8.79
C ILE A 4 4.09 2.93 7.28
N ILE A 5 3.65 4.06 6.75
CA ILE A 5 3.60 4.28 5.31
C ILE A 5 4.60 5.37 4.95
N ASN A 6 5.60 4.99 4.15
CA ASN A 6 6.66 5.92 3.76
C ASN A 6 7.30 6.59 4.98
N GLY A 7 7.50 5.81 6.03
CA GLY A 7 8.14 6.28 7.24
C GLY A 7 7.23 7.01 8.22
N LEU A 8 5.95 7.14 7.90
CA LEU A 8 5.02 7.85 8.78
C LEU A 8 4.00 6.88 9.35
N GLU A 9 3.80 6.96 10.65
CA GLU A 9 2.80 6.15 11.33
C GLU A 9 1.41 6.69 11.03
N LYS A 10 0.50 5.78 10.68
CA LYS A 10 -0.88 6.14 10.43
C LYS A 10 -1.80 5.09 11.05
N GLU A 11 -2.90 5.57 11.59
CA GLU A 11 -3.94 4.69 12.12
C GLU A 11 -5.05 4.63 11.08
N LEU A 12 -5.22 3.47 10.44
CA LEU A 12 -6.16 3.32 9.34
C LEU A 12 -6.99 2.05 9.53
N ASN A 13 -8.22 2.11 9.04
CA ASN A 13 -9.13 0.98 9.14
C ASN A 13 -9.22 0.31 7.77
N CYS A 14 -8.31 -0.61 7.53
CA CYS A 14 -8.27 -1.34 6.27
C CYS A 14 -7.81 -2.76 6.52
N GLU A 15 -8.15 -3.67 5.61
CA GLU A 15 -7.76 -5.07 5.74
C GLU A 15 -6.69 -5.48 4.74
N LYS A 16 -6.72 -4.93 3.55
CA LYS A 16 -5.82 -5.33 2.46
C LYS A 16 -5.28 -4.10 1.76
N ILE A 17 -4.28 -4.34 0.92
CA ILE A 17 -3.62 -3.25 0.21
C ILE A 17 -4.62 -2.47 -0.64
N SER A 18 -5.55 -3.15 -1.30
CA SER A 18 -6.54 -2.46 -2.12
C SER A 18 -7.39 -1.50 -1.29
N ASP A 19 -7.75 -1.89 -0.06
CA ASP A 19 -8.48 -0.99 0.84
C ASP A 19 -7.66 0.23 1.18
N LEU A 20 -6.37 0.01 1.46
CA LEU A 20 -5.47 1.11 1.80
C LEU A 20 -5.36 2.10 0.66
N LEU A 21 -5.21 1.62 -0.55
CA LEU A 21 -5.10 2.51 -1.71
C LEU A 21 -6.37 3.32 -1.92
N ASN A 22 -7.53 2.72 -1.66
CA ASN A 22 -8.79 3.46 -1.72
C ASN A 22 -8.85 4.58 -0.68
N ILE A 23 -8.42 4.28 0.54
CA ILE A 23 -8.40 5.29 1.60
C ILE A 23 -7.48 6.44 1.23
N LEU A 24 -6.33 6.14 0.64
CA LEU A 24 -5.35 7.13 0.27
C LEU A 24 -5.67 7.79 -1.08
N ASP A 25 -6.75 7.36 -1.72
CA ASP A 25 -7.16 7.88 -3.03
C ASP A 25 -6.08 7.70 -4.08
N LEU A 26 -5.48 6.53 -4.09
CA LEU A 26 -4.43 6.19 -5.05
C LEU A 26 -4.93 5.09 -5.99
N GLU A 27 -4.61 5.23 -7.26
CA GLU A 27 -5.01 4.24 -8.25
C GLU A 27 -3.96 3.15 -8.35
N LYS A 28 -4.41 1.90 -8.37
CA LYS A 28 -3.51 0.76 -8.39
C LYS A 28 -2.59 0.74 -9.62
N ASP A 29 -3.04 1.34 -10.71
CA ASP A 29 -2.28 1.29 -11.97
C ASP A 29 -1.08 2.21 -11.99
N ILE A 30 -1.00 3.13 -11.04
CA ILE A 30 0.06 4.12 -11.04
C ILE A 30 0.92 4.09 -9.78
N VAL A 31 0.79 3.04 -8.98
CA VAL A 31 1.57 2.94 -7.75
C VAL A 31 2.38 1.65 -7.74
N ALA A 32 3.51 1.72 -7.08
CA ALA A 32 4.30 0.55 -6.73
C ALA A 32 4.27 0.43 -5.21
N VAL A 33 4.07 -0.78 -4.71
CA VAL A 33 3.93 -1.01 -3.28
C VAL A 33 4.94 -2.05 -2.82
N GLU A 34 5.66 -1.71 -1.75
CA GLU A 34 6.48 -2.69 -1.03
C GLU A 34 5.86 -2.88 0.34
N LEU A 35 5.73 -4.12 0.73
CA LEU A 35 5.22 -4.48 2.06
C LEU A 35 6.34 -5.20 2.80
N ASN A 36 6.80 -4.60 3.88
CA ASN A 36 7.90 -5.15 4.67
C ASN A 36 9.10 -5.52 3.78
N LYS A 37 9.43 -4.61 2.86
CA LYS A 37 10.56 -4.70 1.94
C LYS A 37 10.37 -5.67 0.78
N ASN A 38 9.18 -6.24 0.63
CA ASN A 38 8.88 -7.13 -0.48
C ASN A 38 7.92 -6.45 -1.44
N ILE A 39 8.23 -6.49 -2.72
CA ILE A 39 7.35 -5.90 -3.72
C ILE A 39 6.08 -6.72 -3.83
N VAL A 40 4.95 -6.04 -3.82
CA VAL A 40 3.66 -6.66 -4.04
C VAL A 40 3.15 -6.24 -5.41
N HIS A 41 2.92 -7.19 -6.27
CA HIS A 41 2.43 -6.90 -7.61
C HIS A 41 0.96 -6.51 -7.58
N ARG A 42 0.57 -5.68 -8.54
CA ARG A 42 -0.77 -5.11 -8.58
C ARG A 42 -1.88 -6.15 -8.49
N GLU A 43 -1.73 -7.26 -9.16
CA GLU A 43 -2.76 -8.29 -9.16
C GLU A 43 -2.92 -8.97 -7.80
N LYS A 44 -2.01 -8.70 -6.86
CA LYS A 44 -2.10 -9.26 -5.51
C LYS A 44 -2.66 -8.26 -4.49
N PHE A 45 -2.89 -7.03 -4.90
CA PHE A 45 -3.33 -5.99 -3.95
C PHE A 45 -4.62 -6.38 -3.23
N ASN A 46 -5.53 -7.02 -3.93
CA ASN A 46 -6.82 -7.39 -3.37
C ASN A 46 -6.75 -8.67 -2.53
N ASN A 47 -5.63 -9.36 -2.59
CA ASN A 47 -5.44 -10.62 -1.86
C ASN A 47 -4.38 -10.54 -0.77
N THR A 48 -3.74 -9.41 -0.61
CA THR A 48 -2.68 -9.25 0.37
C THR A 48 -3.22 -8.55 1.60
N LYS A 49 -3.32 -9.28 2.68
CA LYS A 49 -3.81 -8.74 3.95
C LYS A 49 -2.72 -7.96 4.65
N LEU A 50 -3.15 -6.91 5.33
CA LEU A 50 -2.28 -6.08 6.14
C LEU A 50 -2.43 -6.44 7.60
N ASN A 51 -1.35 -6.30 8.34
CA ASN A 51 -1.34 -6.57 9.77
C ASN A 51 -0.84 -5.33 10.50
N ASP A 52 -1.18 -5.26 11.77
CA ASP A 52 -0.75 -4.15 12.61
C ASP A 52 0.77 -4.03 12.57
N ASN A 53 1.26 -2.80 12.47
CA ASN A 53 2.68 -2.47 12.42
C ASN A 53 3.38 -2.82 11.11
N ASP A 54 2.64 -3.19 10.08
CA ASP A 54 3.26 -3.40 8.77
C ASP A 54 3.88 -2.12 8.25
N LYS A 55 4.98 -2.26 7.52
CA LYS A 55 5.68 -1.15 6.91
C LYS A 55 5.47 -1.21 5.41
N LEU A 56 4.99 -0.11 4.86
CA LEU A 56 4.74 -0.02 3.43
C LEU A 56 5.51 1.16 2.84
N GLU A 57 6.05 0.94 1.65
CA GLU A 57 6.57 2.00 0.81
C GLU A 57 5.68 2.07 -0.41
N ILE A 58 5.06 3.21 -0.61
CA ILE A 58 4.15 3.41 -1.73
C ILE A 58 4.66 4.58 -2.54
N VAL A 59 4.99 4.33 -3.79
CA VAL A 59 5.44 5.40 -4.67
C VAL A 59 4.55 5.46 -5.89
N THR A 60 4.34 6.67 -6.39
CA THR A 60 3.56 6.88 -7.59
C THR A 60 4.48 6.77 -8.79
N VAL A 61 4.11 5.92 -9.72
CA VAL A 61 4.86 5.74 -10.95
C VAL A 61 4.18 6.57 -12.02
N VAL A 62 4.75 7.71 -12.32
CA VAL A 62 4.15 8.62 -13.29
C VAL A 62 4.89 8.61 -14.60
N GLY A 63 4.15 8.92 -15.60
CA GLY A 63 4.70 9.26 -16.88
C GLY A 63 5.30 8.15 -17.59
N GLY A 64 5.23 7.11 -17.16
CA GLY A 64 5.90 6.08 -17.83
C GLY A 64 5.77 6.19 -19.29
N GLY A 65 5.33 7.00 -19.65
CA GLY A 65 5.32 7.04 -21.07
C GLY A 65 4.88 5.73 -21.53
#